data_387936f5f1e2faa4832bc2448325fa48
#
_entry.id   387936f5f1e2faa4832bc2448325fa48
#
_cell.length_a   1.000
_cell.length_b   1.000
_cell.length_c   1.000
_cell.angle_alpha   90.00
_cell.angle_beta   90.00
_cell.angle_gamma   90.00
#
_symmetry.space_group_name_H-M   'P 1'
#
loop_
_entity.id
_entity.type
_entity.pdbx_description
1 polymer ?
#
loop_
_entity_poly.entity_id
_entity_poly.type
_entity_poly.pdbx_seq_one_letter_code
_entity_poly.pdbx_strand_id
1 'polypeptide(L)'
;MLATELAVTHPELVRRILLMGIPYYDAEGRQERFDRLGQVKPWPDSFAAVAQDWIFAVEMRNEKVSLERAFGNYLESAGAWQGKARIYGAVFQYPAEERAPLLTQPTLVLNPHGNLKEPSRAYAELIDGATLIELPDLKYGIFDAAPEVLASHARPFLNQR
;
A
#
# COMPACT_ATOMS: atom_id res chain seq x y z
N MET A 1 -0.01 0.26 -7.43
CA MET A 1 0.41 -0.34 -8.70
C MET A 1 -0.78 -0.85 -9.54
N LEU A 2 -1.63 -1.80 -9.07
CA LEU A 2 -2.78 -2.29 -9.87
C LEU A 2 -3.74 -1.19 -10.32
N ALA A 3 -4.11 -0.26 -9.42
CA ALA A 3 -4.99 0.86 -9.78
C ALA A 3 -4.37 1.78 -10.84
N THR A 4 -3.06 2.03 -10.75
CA THR A 4 -2.31 2.81 -11.76
C THR A 4 -2.35 2.11 -13.10
N GLU A 5 -2.01 0.81 -13.13
CA GLU A 5 -1.98 0.05 -14.38
C GLU A 5 -3.35 -0.02 -15.04
N LEU A 6 -4.41 -0.26 -14.25
CA LEU A 6 -5.78 -0.24 -14.76
C LEU A 6 -6.14 1.11 -15.37
N ALA A 7 -5.81 2.20 -14.68
CA ALA A 7 -6.15 3.56 -15.15
C ALA A 7 -5.36 3.96 -16.40
N VAL A 8 -4.13 3.48 -16.56
CA VAL A 8 -3.31 3.75 -17.74
C VAL A 8 -3.74 2.90 -18.94
N THR A 9 -4.08 1.62 -18.70
CA THR A 9 -4.45 0.69 -19.79
C THR A 9 -5.92 0.79 -20.19
N HIS A 10 -6.79 1.16 -19.24
CA HIS A 10 -8.24 1.27 -19.42
C HIS A 10 -8.77 2.58 -18.82
N PRO A 11 -8.34 3.74 -19.36
CA PRO A 11 -8.70 5.04 -18.78
C PRO A 11 -10.22 5.29 -18.75
N GLU A 12 -10.96 4.69 -19.67
CA GLU A 12 -12.42 4.79 -19.75
C GLU A 12 -13.15 4.11 -18.58
N LEU A 13 -12.48 3.17 -17.88
CA LEU A 13 -13.04 2.47 -16.73
C LEU A 13 -12.77 3.19 -15.41
N VAL A 14 -11.83 4.14 -15.39
CA VAL A 14 -11.37 4.78 -14.16
C VAL A 14 -11.62 6.27 -14.18
N ARG A 15 -12.54 6.73 -13.39
CA ARG A 15 -12.88 8.15 -13.27
C ARG A 15 -11.93 8.93 -12.36
N ARG A 16 -11.53 8.34 -11.25
CA ARG A 16 -10.67 8.93 -10.21
C ARG A 16 -9.86 7.85 -9.52
N ILE A 17 -8.70 8.23 -8.99
CA ILE A 17 -7.82 7.29 -8.29
C ILE A 17 -7.57 7.81 -6.87
N LEU A 18 -7.78 6.93 -5.88
CA LEU A 18 -7.35 7.16 -4.51
C LEU A 18 -6.29 6.13 -4.16
N LEU A 19 -5.13 6.61 -3.79
CA LEU A 19 -3.97 5.78 -3.46
C LEU A 19 -3.57 5.98 -1.99
N MET A 20 -3.02 4.91 -1.38
CA MET A 20 -2.50 4.97 -0.03
C MET A 20 -1.44 3.88 0.19
N GLY A 21 -0.36 4.24 0.89
CA GLY A 21 0.68 3.28 1.24
C GLY A 21 1.40 2.69 0.02
N ILE A 22 1.97 3.53 -0.83
CA ILE A 22 2.54 3.12 -2.12
C ILE A 22 4.01 2.74 -1.93
N PRO A 23 4.40 1.48 -2.20
CA PRO A 23 5.78 1.01 -2.08
C PRO A 23 6.60 1.38 -3.34
N TYR A 24 6.88 2.67 -3.52
CA TYR A 24 7.72 3.18 -4.57
C TYR A 24 9.16 3.42 -4.06
N TYR A 25 10.12 2.86 -4.76
CA TYR A 25 11.55 2.95 -4.43
C TYR A 25 12.35 3.14 -5.71
N ASP A 26 13.55 3.70 -5.58
CA ASP A 26 14.52 3.72 -6.67
C ASP A 26 14.96 2.30 -7.09
N ALA A 27 15.76 2.20 -8.13
CA ALA A 27 16.16 0.91 -8.69
C ALA A 27 16.90 0.03 -7.67
N GLU A 28 17.79 0.60 -6.86
CA GLU A 28 18.55 -0.11 -5.83
C GLU A 28 17.63 -0.60 -4.71
N GLY A 29 16.78 0.28 -4.19
CA GLY A 29 15.82 -0.05 -3.15
C GLY A 29 14.76 -1.08 -3.61
N ARG A 30 14.39 -1.08 -4.89
CA ARG A 30 13.52 -2.12 -5.46
C ARG A 30 14.21 -3.47 -5.52
N GLN A 31 15.46 -3.51 -5.97
CA GLN A 31 16.21 -4.75 -6.05
C GLN A 31 16.44 -5.37 -4.66
N GLU A 32 16.85 -4.58 -3.69
CA GLU A 32 17.01 -5.04 -2.30
C GLU A 32 15.72 -5.69 -1.75
N ARG A 33 14.58 -5.04 -2.00
CA ARG A 33 13.28 -5.54 -1.54
C ARG A 33 12.79 -6.75 -2.31
N PHE A 34 13.06 -6.78 -3.60
CA PHE A 34 12.77 -7.96 -4.43
C PHE A 34 13.55 -9.18 -3.94
N ASP A 35 14.83 -9.03 -3.66
CA ASP A 35 15.69 -10.12 -3.18
C ASP A 35 15.21 -10.65 -1.81
N ARG A 36 14.72 -9.77 -0.95
CA ARG A 36 14.23 -10.12 0.37
C ARG A 36 12.79 -10.66 0.39
N LEU A 37 11.89 -10.05 -0.36
CA LEU A 37 10.43 -10.29 -0.27
C LEU A 37 9.85 -10.97 -1.51
N GLY A 38 10.43 -10.77 -2.68
CA GLY A 38 9.98 -11.37 -3.93
C GLY A 38 10.30 -12.87 -4.03
N GLN A 39 11.11 -13.40 -3.11
CA GLN A 39 11.54 -14.81 -3.07
C GLN A 39 11.04 -15.54 -1.82
N VAL A 40 9.94 -15.07 -1.22
CA VAL A 40 9.33 -15.74 -0.06
C VAL A 40 9.00 -17.19 -0.42
N LYS A 41 9.41 -18.15 0.44
CA LYS A 41 9.06 -19.54 0.26
C LYS A 41 7.54 -19.75 0.29
N PRO A 42 7.01 -20.74 -0.46
CA PRO A 42 5.57 -20.99 -0.50
C PRO A 42 4.97 -21.39 0.86
N TRP A 43 5.81 -21.86 1.79
CA TRP A 43 5.45 -22.15 3.17
C TRP A 43 6.54 -21.66 4.12
N PRO A 44 6.19 -21.14 5.30
CA PRO A 44 7.19 -20.75 6.30
C PRO A 44 7.84 -22.04 6.87
N ASP A 45 9.17 -22.05 6.88
CA ASP A 45 9.96 -23.18 7.37
C ASP A 45 10.69 -22.87 8.68
N SER A 46 10.45 -21.71 9.25
CA SER A 46 11.03 -21.29 10.53
C SER A 46 10.09 -20.35 11.30
N PHE A 47 10.26 -20.29 12.61
CA PHE A 47 9.52 -19.34 13.44
C PHE A 47 9.83 -17.88 13.04
N ALA A 48 11.07 -17.57 12.70
CA ALA A 48 11.45 -16.22 12.25
C ALA A 48 10.66 -15.75 11.04
N ALA A 49 10.30 -16.66 10.14
CA ALA A 49 9.50 -16.32 8.95
C ALA A 49 8.09 -15.83 9.31
N VAL A 50 7.45 -16.41 10.32
CA VAL A 50 6.10 -16.02 10.78
C VAL A 50 6.12 -14.91 11.82
N ALA A 51 7.20 -14.80 12.59
CA ALA A 51 7.33 -13.79 13.64
C ALA A 51 7.23 -12.36 13.10
N GLN A 52 7.79 -12.10 11.93
CA GLN A 52 7.73 -10.78 11.31
C GLN A 52 6.27 -10.35 11.00
N ASP A 53 5.45 -11.26 10.52
CA ASP A 53 4.03 -10.99 10.27
C ASP A 53 3.26 -10.75 11.57
N TRP A 54 3.56 -11.54 12.60
CA TRP A 54 2.97 -11.36 13.92
C TRP A 54 3.31 -10.00 14.50
N ILE A 55 4.60 -9.63 14.53
CA ILE A 55 5.05 -8.34 15.03
C ILE A 55 4.30 -7.22 14.32
N PHE A 56 4.23 -7.28 12.99
CA PHE A 56 3.60 -6.24 12.19
C PHE A 56 2.09 -6.14 12.42
N ALA A 57 1.38 -7.27 12.45
CA ALA A 57 -0.07 -7.28 12.56
C ALA A 57 -0.57 -7.08 14.00
N VAL A 58 0.15 -7.65 14.99
CA VAL A 58 -0.33 -7.75 16.37
C VAL A 58 0.41 -6.79 17.31
N GLU A 59 1.75 -6.83 17.34
CA GLU A 59 2.52 -6.03 18.30
C GLU A 59 2.59 -4.55 17.91
N MET A 60 2.74 -4.26 16.61
CA MET A 60 2.81 -2.89 16.08
C MET A 60 1.42 -2.31 15.74
N ARG A 61 0.33 -3.01 16.06
CA ARG A 61 -1.02 -2.53 15.76
C ARG A 61 -1.28 -1.15 16.35
N ASN A 62 -2.17 -0.41 15.73
CA ASN A 62 -2.71 0.81 16.32
C ASN A 62 -3.45 0.47 17.62
N GLU A 63 -3.31 1.29 18.66
CA GLU A 63 -3.96 1.12 19.97
C GLU A 63 -5.50 1.04 19.88
N LYS A 64 -6.10 1.64 18.85
CA LYS A 64 -7.54 1.59 18.59
C LYS A 64 -8.00 0.28 17.95
N VAL A 65 -7.09 -0.56 17.51
CA VAL A 65 -7.40 -1.88 16.94
C VAL A 65 -7.37 -2.92 18.05
N SER A 66 -8.47 -3.61 18.27
CA SER A 66 -8.55 -4.66 19.30
C SER A 66 -7.56 -5.79 19.02
N LEU A 67 -7.13 -6.52 20.06
CA LEU A 67 -6.25 -7.67 19.89
C LEU A 67 -6.91 -8.76 19.03
N GLU A 68 -8.20 -8.97 19.19
CA GLU A 68 -8.98 -9.91 18.37
C GLU A 68 -8.92 -9.55 16.89
N ARG A 69 -9.15 -8.27 16.53
CA ARG A 69 -9.09 -7.81 15.14
C ARG A 69 -7.67 -7.92 14.59
N ALA A 70 -6.66 -7.54 15.39
CA ALA A 70 -5.25 -7.68 15.01
C ALA A 70 -4.84 -9.14 14.76
N PHE A 71 -5.32 -10.05 15.61
CA PHE A 71 -5.12 -11.48 15.42
C PHE A 71 -5.80 -12.00 14.14
N GLY A 72 -7.02 -11.54 13.87
CA GLY A 72 -7.72 -11.81 12.61
C GLY A 72 -6.92 -11.36 11.38
N ASN A 73 -6.37 -10.14 11.41
CA ASN A 73 -5.50 -9.62 10.34
C ASN A 73 -4.24 -10.46 10.14
N TYR A 74 -3.64 -10.97 11.24
CA TYR A 74 -2.53 -11.89 11.17
C TYR A 74 -2.92 -13.21 10.49
N LEU A 75 -4.07 -13.80 10.84
CA LEU A 75 -4.55 -15.04 10.23
C LEU A 75 -4.85 -14.86 8.74
N GLU A 76 -5.43 -13.74 8.33
CA GLU A 76 -5.66 -13.39 6.92
C GLU A 76 -4.34 -13.32 6.15
N SER A 77 -3.33 -12.64 6.72
CA SER A 77 -1.98 -12.55 6.14
C SER A 77 -1.30 -13.91 6.03
N ALA A 78 -1.38 -14.72 7.08
CA ALA A 78 -0.82 -16.06 7.10
C ALA A 78 -1.51 -17.00 6.08
N GLY A 79 -2.83 -16.90 5.93
CA GLY A 79 -3.60 -17.64 4.92
C GLY A 79 -3.23 -17.27 3.49
N ALA A 80 -2.79 -16.03 3.25
CA ALA A 80 -2.34 -15.55 1.95
C ALA A 80 -0.85 -15.82 1.65
N TRP A 81 -0.14 -16.57 2.51
CA TRP A 81 1.32 -16.75 2.47
C TRP A 81 1.85 -17.16 1.10
N GLN A 82 1.24 -18.12 0.44
CA GLN A 82 1.68 -18.61 -0.88
C GLN A 82 1.67 -17.53 -1.97
N GLY A 83 0.81 -16.51 -1.82
CA GLY A 83 0.72 -15.39 -2.76
C GLY A 83 1.79 -14.32 -2.58
N LYS A 84 2.47 -14.26 -1.42
CA LYS A 84 3.37 -13.17 -1.05
C LYS A 84 4.49 -12.93 -2.06
N ALA A 85 5.23 -13.97 -2.44
CA ALA A 85 6.32 -13.84 -3.41
C ALA A 85 5.85 -13.26 -4.75
N ARG A 86 4.69 -13.70 -5.24
CA ARG A 86 4.11 -13.22 -6.49
C ARG A 86 3.70 -11.76 -6.37
N ILE A 87 3.04 -11.39 -5.28
CA ILE A 87 2.57 -10.01 -5.06
C ILE A 87 3.76 -9.06 -4.89
N TYR A 88 4.71 -9.38 -4.01
CA TYR A 88 5.89 -8.55 -3.80
C TYR A 88 6.77 -8.49 -5.04
N GLY A 89 6.96 -9.63 -5.74
CA GLY A 89 7.69 -9.66 -6.99
C GLY A 89 7.10 -8.73 -8.04
N ALA A 90 5.78 -8.75 -8.23
CA ALA A 90 5.10 -7.87 -9.15
C ALA A 90 5.20 -6.38 -8.75
N VAL A 91 5.09 -6.09 -7.44
CA VAL A 91 5.20 -4.72 -6.93
C VAL A 91 6.59 -4.12 -7.18
N PHE A 92 7.65 -4.87 -6.86
CA PHE A 92 9.03 -4.35 -6.98
C PHE A 92 9.59 -4.41 -8.40
N GLN A 93 8.94 -5.14 -9.32
CA GLN A 93 9.26 -5.13 -10.75
C GLN A 93 8.40 -4.15 -11.56
N TYR A 94 7.44 -3.49 -10.94
CA TYR A 94 6.54 -2.56 -11.63
C TYR A 94 7.30 -1.28 -12.04
N PRO A 95 7.27 -0.90 -13.33
CA PRO A 95 7.99 0.27 -13.84
C PRO A 95 7.22 1.56 -13.51
N ALA A 96 7.17 1.90 -12.24
CA ALA A 96 6.35 2.99 -11.73
C ALA A 96 6.71 4.36 -12.33
N GLU A 97 7.99 4.59 -12.58
CA GLU A 97 8.53 5.82 -13.18
C GLU A 97 8.01 6.05 -14.60
N GLU A 98 7.75 4.97 -15.33
CA GLU A 98 7.25 5.02 -16.71
C GLU A 98 5.71 5.10 -16.73
N ARG A 99 5.06 4.49 -15.74
CA ARG A 99 3.60 4.30 -15.74
C ARG A 99 2.85 5.40 -15.01
N ALA A 100 3.33 5.86 -13.86
CA ALA A 100 2.65 6.88 -13.07
C ALA A 100 2.47 8.23 -13.81
N PRO A 101 3.46 8.73 -14.60
CA PRO A 101 3.28 9.95 -15.37
C PRO A 101 2.21 9.88 -16.48
N LEU A 102 1.77 8.67 -16.85
CA LEU A 102 0.72 8.48 -17.87
C LEU A 102 -0.71 8.58 -17.30
N LEU A 103 -0.84 8.77 -15.99
CA LEU A 103 -2.14 8.95 -15.36
C LEU A 103 -2.75 10.30 -15.78
N THR A 104 -3.96 10.24 -16.28
CA THR A 104 -4.76 11.42 -16.68
C THR A 104 -5.93 11.67 -15.73
N GLN A 105 -6.25 10.71 -14.88
CA GLN A 105 -7.36 10.80 -13.95
C GLN A 105 -6.97 11.64 -12.72
N PRO A 106 -7.89 12.45 -12.18
CA PRO A 106 -7.68 13.09 -10.89
C PRO A 106 -7.23 12.05 -9.84
N THR A 107 -6.08 12.31 -9.20
CA THR A 107 -5.47 11.37 -8.27
C THR A 107 -5.33 12.01 -6.88
N LEU A 108 -5.81 11.31 -5.87
CA LEU A 108 -5.63 11.64 -4.45
C LEU A 108 -4.73 10.61 -3.78
N VAL A 109 -3.67 11.06 -3.15
CA VAL A 109 -2.79 10.23 -2.32
C VAL A 109 -3.02 10.58 -0.85
N LEU A 110 -3.52 9.62 -0.06
CA LEU A 110 -3.57 9.73 1.39
C LEU A 110 -2.31 9.11 1.97
N ASN A 111 -1.55 9.89 2.73
CA ASN A 111 -0.20 9.53 3.18
C ASN A 111 -0.10 9.40 4.70
N PRO A 112 -0.46 8.23 5.27
CA PRO A 112 -0.34 8.00 6.70
C PRO A 112 1.13 7.88 7.13
N HIS A 113 1.36 8.05 8.43
CA HIS A 113 2.67 7.81 9.02
C HIS A 113 3.05 6.34 8.96
N GLY A 114 4.30 6.05 8.57
CA GLY A 114 4.84 4.68 8.50
C GLY A 114 5.99 4.56 7.51
N ASN A 115 6.41 3.34 7.28
CA ASN A 115 7.53 3.00 6.38
C ASN A 115 7.27 3.32 4.90
N LEU A 116 6.02 3.53 4.50
CA LEU A 116 5.64 3.90 3.14
C LEU A 116 5.37 5.41 2.97
N LYS A 117 5.61 6.23 4.01
CA LYS A 117 5.37 7.67 3.97
C LYS A 117 6.20 8.38 2.89
N GLU A 118 7.51 8.24 2.94
CA GLU A 118 8.40 8.84 1.94
C GLU A 118 8.25 8.20 0.54
N PRO A 119 8.16 6.86 0.42
CA PRO A 119 7.82 6.24 -0.86
C PRO A 119 6.54 6.75 -1.50
N SER A 120 5.48 6.97 -0.71
CA SER A 120 4.21 7.49 -1.23
C SER A 120 4.31 8.95 -1.70
N ARG A 121 5.11 9.78 -1.02
CA ARG A 121 5.41 11.15 -1.47
C ARG A 121 6.11 11.15 -2.82
N ALA A 122 7.21 10.41 -2.91
CA ALA A 122 7.98 10.33 -4.13
C ALA A 122 7.14 9.79 -5.30
N TYR A 123 6.22 8.86 -5.03
CA TYR A 123 5.29 8.39 -6.05
C TYR A 123 4.29 9.46 -6.49
N ALA A 124 3.75 10.25 -5.56
CA ALA A 124 2.81 11.32 -5.87
C ALA A 124 3.44 12.40 -6.76
N GLU A 125 4.74 12.67 -6.61
CA GLU A 125 5.50 13.61 -7.43
C GLU A 125 5.63 13.16 -8.90
N LEU A 126 5.46 11.87 -9.20
CA LEU A 126 5.47 11.37 -10.57
C LEU A 126 4.17 11.68 -11.33
N ILE A 127 3.10 12.05 -10.63
CA ILE A 127 1.76 12.18 -11.20
C ILE A 127 1.41 13.67 -11.30
N ASP A 128 1.24 14.15 -12.51
CA ASP A 128 0.86 15.54 -12.72
C ASP A 128 -0.52 15.85 -12.10
N GLY A 129 -0.59 16.93 -11.34
CA GLY A 129 -1.81 17.36 -10.66
C GLY A 129 -2.31 16.44 -9.54
N ALA A 130 -1.52 15.48 -9.05
CA ALA A 130 -1.90 14.67 -7.89
C ALA A 130 -2.03 15.53 -6.63
N THR A 131 -3.06 15.26 -5.85
CA THR A 131 -3.25 15.87 -4.53
C THR A 131 -2.71 14.92 -3.47
N LEU A 132 -1.74 15.37 -2.67
CA LEU A 132 -1.21 14.63 -1.53
C LEU A 132 -1.78 15.20 -0.23
N ILE A 133 -2.36 14.34 0.61
CA ILE A 133 -2.82 14.69 1.96
C ILE A 133 -2.05 13.87 2.98
N GLU A 134 -1.28 14.56 3.82
CA GLU A 134 -0.55 13.95 4.93
C GLU A 134 -1.49 13.63 6.08
N LEU A 135 -1.37 12.42 6.64
CA LEU A 135 -2.14 11.95 7.78
C LEU A 135 -1.18 11.53 8.92
N PRO A 136 -0.46 12.48 9.53
CA PRO A 136 0.66 12.18 10.44
C PRO A 136 0.23 11.44 11.71
N ASP A 137 -1.01 11.60 12.14
CA ASP A 137 -1.56 10.97 13.34
C ASP A 137 -2.08 9.55 13.11
N LEU A 138 -2.11 9.12 11.85
CA LEU A 138 -2.56 7.77 11.47
C LEU A 138 -1.37 6.87 11.18
N LYS A 139 -1.37 5.69 11.80
CA LYS A 139 -0.35 4.65 11.65
C LYS A 139 -0.99 3.37 11.11
N TYR A 140 -0.32 2.24 11.33
CA TYR A 140 -0.78 0.91 10.88
C TYR A 140 -2.24 0.60 11.28
N GLY A 141 -2.91 -0.20 10.47
CA GLY A 141 -4.30 -0.61 10.72
C GLY A 141 -5.32 0.51 10.55
N ILE A 142 -5.04 1.51 9.72
CA ILE A 142 -5.83 2.73 9.63
C ILE A 142 -7.27 2.49 9.14
N PHE A 143 -7.53 1.45 8.37
CA PHE A 143 -8.89 1.09 7.95
C PHE A 143 -9.76 0.64 9.13
N ASP A 144 -9.15 0.01 10.12
CA ASP A 144 -9.83 -0.39 11.35
C ASP A 144 -9.83 0.73 12.41
N ALA A 145 -8.74 1.50 12.50
CA ALA A 145 -8.53 2.49 13.54
C ALA A 145 -9.19 3.84 13.27
N ALA A 146 -9.34 4.23 11.99
CA ALA A 146 -9.78 5.57 11.61
C ALA A 146 -10.60 5.60 10.30
N PRO A 147 -11.62 4.73 10.12
CA PRO A 147 -12.41 4.66 8.88
C PRO A 147 -13.10 5.98 8.55
N GLU A 148 -13.58 6.72 9.57
CA GLU A 148 -14.26 8.01 9.38
C GLU A 148 -13.32 9.10 8.85
N VAL A 149 -12.05 9.11 9.29
CA VAL A 149 -11.06 10.04 8.77
C VAL A 149 -10.77 9.75 7.32
N LEU A 150 -10.59 8.49 6.95
CA LEU A 150 -10.41 8.11 5.55
C LEU A 150 -11.61 8.48 4.69
N ALA A 151 -12.83 8.19 5.19
CA ALA A 151 -14.07 8.51 4.49
C ALA A 151 -14.25 10.02 4.30
N SER A 152 -13.85 10.85 5.27
CA SER A 152 -13.95 12.32 5.18
C SER A 152 -13.11 12.91 4.05
N HIS A 153 -12.00 12.30 3.69
CA HIS A 153 -11.18 12.69 2.53
C HIS A 153 -11.64 12.00 1.23
N ALA A 154 -11.96 10.72 1.30
CA ALA A 154 -12.29 9.92 0.12
C ALA A 154 -13.63 10.33 -0.51
N ARG A 155 -14.70 10.49 0.30
CA ARG A 155 -16.05 10.79 -0.23
C ARG A 155 -16.13 12.10 -1.02
N PRO A 156 -15.64 13.26 -0.51
CA PRO A 156 -15.66 14.50 -1.30
C PRO A 156 -14.89 14.37 -2.62
N PHE A 157 -13.74 13.71 -2.60
CA PHE A 157 -12.92 13.49 -3.79
C PHE A 157 -13.62 12.59 -4.81
N LEU A 158 -14.15 11.45 -4.40
CA LEU A 158 -14.78 10.48 -5.29
C LEU A 158 -16.11 10.97 -5.85
N ASN A 159 -16.81 11.89 -5.15
CA ASN A 159 -18.11 12.43 -5.55
C ASN A 159 -18.05 13.69 -6.44
N GLN A 160 -16.86 14.25 -6.67
CA GLN A 160 -16.73 15.34 -7.66
C GLN A 160 -17.14 14.83 -9.05
N ARG A 161 -17.93 15.66 -9.76
CA ARG A 161 -18.38 15.35 -11.12
C ARG A 161 -17.30 15.65 -12.16
#